data_fcdc18d0f84e715a80204c23c6a1ef44
#
_entry.id   fcdc18d0f84e715a80204c23c6a1ef44
#
_cell.length_a   1.000
_cell.length_b   1.000
_cell.length_c   1.000
_cell.angle_alpha   90.00
_cell.angle_beta   90.00
_cell.angle_gamma   90.00
#
_symmetry.space_group_name_H-M   'P 1'
#
loop_
_entity.id
_entity.type
_entity.pdbx_description
1 polymer ?
#
loop_
_entity_poly.entity_id
_entity_poly.type
_entity_poly.pdbx_seq_one_letter_code
_entity_poly.pdbx_strand_id
1 'polypeptide(L)'
;LVNSVPTSANAEYYAKIVAEKAMLRHIINRLTETVNQAYEGATESDEIIANAEKALVDVSEHSNRSGFRKISEVLDVNFNTLEMRSQQTSDVTGLPTGFRDLDKITTGLHPDQLIILAARPAVGKTAFVLNIAQNVGTKQNKSVAVFSLEMGAESLVDRMLAAEGM
;
A
#
# COMPACT_ATOMS: atom_id res chain seq x y z
N LEU A 1 21.27 -30.43 22.12
CA LEU A 1 20.80 -29.06 21.74
C LEU A 1 21.39 -27.97 22.65
N VAL A 2 21.57 -28.22 23.96
CA VAL A 2 22.08 -27.22 24.90
C VAL A 2 23.54 -26.83 24.63
N ASN A 3 24.34 -27.74 24.06
CA ASN A 3 25.77 -27.50 23.76
C ASN A 3 26.03 -26.92 22.36
N SER A 4 24.97 -26.61 21.57
CA SER A 4 25.14 -26.10 20.20
C SER A 4 24.95 -24.59 20.08
N VAL A 5 24.63 -23.89 21.18
CA VAL A 5 24.50 -22.41 21.21
C VAL A 5 25.62 -21.82 22.08
N PRO A 6 26.71 -21.32 21.49
CA PRO A 6 27.90 -20.95 22.25
C PRO A 6 27.77 -19.73 23.18
N THR A 7 26.87 -18.80 22.93
CA THR A 7 26.68 -17.63 23.79
C THR A 7 25.30 -16.98 23.59
N SER A 8 24.75 -16.36 24.64
CA SER A 8 23.56 -15.50 24.60
C SER A 8 23.70 -14.28 23.68
N ALA A 9 24.91 -13.89 23.32
CA ALA A 9 25.20 -12.77 22.41
C ALA A 9 24.61 -12.97 21.00
N ASN A 10 24.38 -14.21 20.58
CA ASN A 10 23.83 -14.52 19.26
C ASN A 10 22.34 -14.90 19.29
N ALA A 11 21.65 -14.74 20.41
CA ALA A 11 20.27 -15.15 20.57
C ALA A 11 19.33 -14.47 19.55
N GLU A 12 19.53 -13.19 19.26
CA GLU A 12 18.76 -12.45 18.27
C GLU A 12 18.95 -13.00 16.85
N TYR A 13 20.20 -13.34 16.50
CA TYR A 13 20.52 -13.94 15.21
C TYR A 13 19.82 -15.29 15.02
N TYR A 14 19.91 -16.17 16.03
CA TYR A 14 19.21 -17.45 15.97
C TYR A 14 17.71 -17.32 15.99
N ALA A 15 17.16 -16.36 16.73
CA ALA A 15 15.74 -16.06 16.74
C ALA A 15 15.23 -15.65 15.35
N LYS A 16 15.99 -14.82 14.61
CA LYS A 16 15.67 -14.45 13.22
C LYS A 16 15.64 -15.66 12.28
N ILE A 17 16.63 -16.55 12.40
CA ILE A 17 16.67 -17.79 11.60
C ILE A 17 15.46 -18.66 11.90
N VAL A 18 15.13 -18.85 13.17
CA VAL A 18 13.98 -19.67 13.58
C VAL A 18 12.67 -19.05 13.06
N ALA A 19 12.52 -17.73 13.18
CA ALA A 19 11.34 -17.01 12.69
C ALA A 19 11.19 -17.15 11.16
N GLU A 20 12.29 -16.99 10.41
CA GLU A 20 12.29 -17.17 8.96
C GLU A 20 11.88 -18.61 8.57
N LYS A 21 12.45 -19.63 9.22
CA LYS A 21 12.12 -21.02 8.93
C LYS A 21 10.69 -21.38 9.38
N ALA A 22 10.19 -20.78 10.45
CA ALA A 22 8.79 -20.92 10.86
C ALA A 22 7.84 -20.33 9.83
N MET A 23 8.16 -19.15 9.30
CA MET A 23 7.40 -18.49 8.25
C MET A 23 7.36 -19.33 6.96
N LEU A 24 8.50 -19.84 6.50
CA LEU A 24 8.55 -20.71 5.33
C LEU A 24 7.68 -21.95 5.51
N ARG A 25 7.70 -22.59 6.69
CA ARG A 25 6.82 -23.72 7.00
C ARG A 25 5.35 -23.33 6.98
N HIS A 26 5.01 -22.16 7.47
CA HIS A 26 3.63 -21.67 7.44
C HIS A 26 3.14 -21.48 6.00
N ILE A 27 3.97 -20.90 5.13
CA ILE A 27 3.69 -20.75 3.69
C ILE A 27 3.46 -22.12 3.05
N ILE A 28 4.41 -23.05 3.25
CA ILE A 28 4.33 -24.39 2.68
C ILE A 28 3.04 -25.08 3.09
N ASN A 29 2.70 -25.07 4.37
CA ASN A 29 1.50 -25.72 4.87
C ASN A 29 0.22 -25.13 4.27
N ARG A 30 0.11 -23.78 4.22
CA ARG A 30 -1.08 -23.10 3.68
C ARG A 30 -1.25 -23.33 2.18
N LEU A 31 -0.16 -23.24 1.41
CA LEU A 31 -0.23 -23.48 -0.02
C LEU A 31 -0.45 -24.97 -0.35
N THR A 32 0.10 -25.89 0.43
CA THR A 32 -0.15 -27.32 0.27
C THR A 32 -1.62 -27.66 0.51
N GLU A 33 -2.26 -27.03 1.49
CA GLU A 33 -3.70 -27.19 1.74
C GLU A 33 -4.53 -26.75 0.52
N THR A 34 -4.20 -25.60 -0.10
CA THR A 34 -4.85 -25.12 -1.32
C THR A 34 -4.60 -26.07 -2.53
N VAL A 35 -3.37 -26.57 -2.66
CA VAL A 35 -3.03 -27.55 -3.70
C VAL A 35 -3.83 -28.83 -3.53
N ASN A 36 -3.97 -29.34 -2.31
CA ASN A 36 -4.77 -30.54 -2.04
C ASN A 36 -6.24 -30.34 -2.39
N GLN A 37 -6.84 -29.17 -2.06
CA GLN A 37 -8.22 -28.83 -2.46
C GLN A 37 -8.39 -28.86 -3.98
N ALA A 38 -7.40 -28.37 -4.73
CA ALA A 38 -7.42 -28.41 -6.18
C ALA A 38 -7.36 -29.85 -6.74
N TYR A 39 -6.57 -30.73 -6.11
CA TYR A 39 -6.49 -32.16 -6.52
C TYR A 39 -7.75 -32.95 -6.17
N GLU A 40 -8.42 -32.63 -5.09
CA GLU A 40 -9.66 -33.31 -4.67
C GLU A 40 -10.82 -33.00 -5.64
N GLY A 41 -10.77 -31.86 -6.35
CA GLY A 41 -11.74 -31.49 -7.38
C GLY A 41 -13.18 -31.28 -6.87
N ALA A 42 -13.35 -31.17 -5.55
CA ALA A 42 -14.66 -31.00 -4.91
C ALA A 42 -15.06 -29.52 -4.78
N THR A 43 -14.12 -28.59 -4.95
CA THR A 43 -14.30 -27.14 -4.77
C THR A 43 -14.22 -26.42 -6.12
N GLU A 44 -15.05 -25.41 -6.33
CA GLU A 44 -15.01 -24.60 -7.56
C GLU A 44 -13.69 -23.80 -7.68
N SER A 45 -13.24 -23.59 -8.92
CA SER A 45 -11.96 -22.95 -9.21
C SER A 45 -11.85 -21.55 -8.60
N ASP A 46 -12.93 -20.78 -8.62
CA ASP A 46 -12.97 -19.41 -8.06
C ASP A 46 -12.79 -19.40 -6.54
N GLU A 47 -13.35 -20.40 -5.86
CA GLU A 47 -13.18 -20.56 -4.41
C GLU A 47 -11.76 -20.99 -4.05
N ILE A 48 -11.13 -21.85 -4.86
CA ILE A 48 -9.73 -22.23 -4.68
C ILE A 48 -8.80 -21.02 -4.84
N ILE A 49 -9.07 -20.18 -5.84
CA ILE A 49 -8.31 -18.94 -6.08
C ILE A 49 -8.46 -18.00 -4.87
N ALA A 50 -9.67 -17.77 -4.39
CA ALA A 50 -9.92 -16.93 -3.23
C ALA A 50 -9.22 -17.44 -1.96
N ASN A 51 -9.19 -18.77 -1.75
CA ASN A 51 -8.47 -19.40 -0.64
C ASN A 51 -6.94 -19.22 -0.76
N ALA A 52 -6.39 -19.32 -1.99
CA ALA A 52 -4.98 -19.06 -2.26
C ALA A 52 -4.60 -17.60 -1.97
N GLU A 53 -5.38 -16.66 -2.44
CA GLU A 53 -5.18 -15.22 -2.19
C GLU A 53 -5.21 -14.92 -0.70
N LYS A 54 -6.20 -15.44 0.02
CA LYS A 54 -6.31 -15.28 1.47
C LYS A 54 -5.10 -15.87 2.19
N ALA A 55 -4.63 -17.05 1.80
CA ALA A 55 -3.46 -17.67 2.38
C ALA A 55 -2.19 -16.81 2.21
N LEU A 56 -2.03 -16.17 1.06
CA LEU A 56 -0.91 -15.26 0.79
C LEU A 56 -0.99 -13.96 1.60
N VAL A 57 -2.20 -13.39 1.76
CA VAL A 57 -2.43 -12.20 2.59
C VAL A 57 -2.11 -12.51 4.06
N ASP A 58 -2.62 -13.61 4.60
CA ASP A 58 -2.36 -14.05 5.98
C ASP A 58 -0.84 -14.18 6.26
N VAL A 59 -0.09 -14.72 5.31
CA VAL A 59 1.36 -14.85 5.41
C VAL A 59 2.04 -13.47 5.39
N SER A 60 1.59 -12.57 4.52
CA SER A 60 2.12 -11.21 4.40
C SER A 60 1.87 -10.40 5.68
N GLU A 61 0.70 -10.51 6.28
CA GLU A 61 0.37 -9.84 7.54
C GLU A 61 1.23 -10.35 8.71
N HIS A 62 1.50 -11.66 8.76
CA HIS A 62 2.40 -12.22 9.78
C HIS A 62 3.85 -11.78 9.60
N SER A 63 4.29 -11.55 8.35
CA SER A 63 5.62 -11.00 8.04
C SER A 63 5.75 -9.53 8.44
N ASN A 64 4.67 -8.76 8.30
CA ASN A 64 4.64 -7.32 8.55
C ASN A 64 4.34 -6.95 10.01
N ARG A 65 4.23 -7.91 10.92
CA ARG A 65 4.22 -7.62 12.37
C ARG A 65 5.60 -7.14 12.79
N SER A 66 5.98 -5.97 12.29
CA SER A 66 7.09 -5.21 12.83
C SER A 66 6.81 -4.98 14.32
N GLY A 67 7.62 -5.58 15.18
CA GLY A 67 7.53 -5.39 16.62
C GLY A 67 7.62 -3.91 16.98
N PHE A 68 7.50 -3.60 18.25
CA PHE A 68 7.68 -2.24 18.78
C PHE A 68 8.98 -1.63 18.25
N ARG A 69 8.88 -0.49 17.59
CA ARG A 69 10.04 0.30 17.18
C ARG A 69 10.40 1.25 18.31
N LYS A 70 11.69 1.38 18.59
CA LYS A 70 12.15 2.37 19.58
C LYS A 70 11.84 3.77 19.05
N ILE A 71 11.34 4.62 19.94
CA ILE A 71 11.01 6.00 19.57
C ILE A 71 12.24 6.76 19.06
N SER A 72 13.44 6.44 19.55
CA SER A 72 14.69 7.03 19.06
C SER A 72 14.91 6.78 17.57
N GLU A 73 14.68 5.55 17.09
CA GLU A 73 14.82 5.19 15.67
C GLU A 73 13.80 5.93 14.79
N VAL A 74 12.60 6.15 15.31
CA VAL A 74 11.55 6.92 14.63
C VAL A 74 11.90 8.41 14.60
N LEU A 75 12.45 8.93 15.70
CA LEU A 75 12.88 10.34 15.79
C LEU A 75 14.01 10.65 14.81
N ASP A 76 15.01 9.80 14.70
CA ASP A 76 16.14 10.00 13.77
C ASP A 76 15.65 10.12 12.32
N VAL A 77 14.71 9.25 11.91
CA VAL A 77 14.11 9.32 10.56
C VAL A 77 13.30 10.60 10.38
N ASN A 78 12.53 11.00 11.40
CA ASN A 78 11.71 12.21 11.34
C ASN A 78 12.55 13.49 11.31
N PHE A 79 13.63 13.57 12.06
CA PHE A 79 14.54 14.72 12.04
C PHE A 79 15.13 14.93 10.65
N ASN A 80 15.65 13.87 10.02
CA ASN A 80 16.16 13.94 8.65
C ASN A 80 15.08 14.41 7.67
N THR A 81 13.84 13.93 7.82
CA THR A 81 12.72 14.33 6.97
C THR A 81 12.34 15.81 7.18
N LEU A 82 12.34 16.29 8.42
CA LEU A 82 12.07 17.69 8.76
C LEU A 82 13.16 18.61 8.21
N GLU A 83 14.42 18.20 8.30
CA GLU A 83 15.56 18.97 7.77
C GLU A 83 15.46 19.08 6.25
N MET A 84 15.16 17.99 5.54
CA MET A 84 14.90 18.03 4.09
C MET A 84 13.73 18.96 3.74
N ARG A 85 12.64 18.92 4.50
CA ARG A 85 11.47 19.79 4.28
C ARG A 85 11.78 21.25 4.55
N SER A 86 12.61 21.58 5.55
CA SER A 86 13.00 22.95 5.86
C SER A 86 13.83 23.62 4.76
N GLN A 87 14.52 22.79 3.94
CA GLN A 87 15.30 23.26 2.78
C GLN A 87 14.44 23.43 1.51
N GLN A 88 13.21 22.90 1.50
CA GLN A 88 12.29 23.07 0.37
C GLN A 88 11.64 24.46 0.45
N THR A 89 11.75 25.21 -0.64
CA THR A 89 11.11 26.55 -0.80
C THR A 89 9.65 26.44 -1.27
N SER A 90 9.11 25.25 -1.45
CA SER A 90 7.73 25.02 -1.89
C SER A 90 6.79 24.93 -0.69
N ASP A 91 5.67 25.67 -0.76
CA ASP A 91 4.57 25.61 0.22
C ASP A 91 3.85 24.25 0.22
N VAL A 92 4.08 23.40 -0.81
CA VAL A 92 3.48 22.06 -0.96
C VAL A 92 4.51 21.02 -0.58
N THR A 93 4.32 20.39 0.57
CA THR A 93 5.25 19.36 1.11
C THR A 93 4.85 17.94 0.72
N GLY A 94 3.58 17.75 0.35
CA GLY A 94 3.04 16.49 -0.15
C GLY A 94 3.02 16.39 -1.68
N LEU A 95 2.29 15.41 -2.19
CA LEU A 95 2.05 15.21 -3.63
C LEU A 95 1.02 16.25 -4.11
N PRO A 96 1.37 17.16 -5.06
CA PRO A 96 0.45 18.16 -5.54
C PRO A 96 -0.76 17.54 -6.26
N THR A 97 -1.95 18.04 -5.98
CA THR A 97 -3.19 17.64 -6.67
C THR A 97 -3.33 18.29 -8.04
N GLY A 98 -2.60 19.37 -8.28
CA GLY A 98 -2.69 20.21 -9.46
C GLY A 98 -3.71 21.34 -9.33
N PHE A 99 -4.43 21.44 -8.21
CA PHE A 99 -5.31 22.55 -7.86
C PHE A 99 -4.62 23.45 -6.84
N ARG A 100 -4.12 24.58 -7.29
CA ARG A 100 -3.26 25.49 -6.50
C ARG A 100 -3.85 25.86 -5.14
N ASP A 101 -5.12 26.22 -5.10
CA ASP A 101 -5.74 26.68 -3.85
C ASP A 101 -5.99 25.50 -2.89
N LEU A 102 -6.30 24.32 -3.43
CA LEU A 102 -6.39 23.12 -2.63
C LEU A 102 -5.01 22.72 -2.07
N ASP A 103 -3.99 22.75 -2.92
CA ASP A 103 -2.62 22.41 -2.53
C ASP A 103 -2.07 23.37 -1.45
N LYS A 104 -2.45 24.65 -1.49
CA LYS A 104 -2.10 25.62 -0.42
C LYS A 104 -2.76 25.28 0.92
N ILE A 105 -4.00 24.79 0.90
CA ILE A 105 -4.74 24.48 2.12
C ILE A 105 -4.28 23.12 2.70
N THR A 106 -4.10 22.12 1.84
CA THR A 106 -3.77 20.76 2.24
C THR A 106 -2.27 20.50 2.34
N THR A 107 -1.44 21.37 1.80
CA THR A 107 -0.01 21.18 1.54
C THR A 107 0.29 19.96 0.64
N GLY A 108 -0.70 19.54 -0.19
CA GLY A 108 -0.66 18.36 -1.04
C GLY A 108 -1.15 17.09 -0.35
N LEU A 109 -1.09 15.96 -1.06
CA LEU A 109 -1.49 14.65 -0.54
C LEU A 109 -0.29 13.98 0.14
N HIS A 110 -0.46 13.51 1.37
CA HIS A 110 0.60 12.85 2.13
C HIS A 110 0.41 11.34 2.20
N PRO A 111 1.49 10.56 2.35
CA PRO A 111 1.41 9.13 2.60
C PRO A 111 0.54 8.82 3.83
N ASP A 112 -0.05 7.63 3.85
CA ASP A 112 -0.84 7.10 4.97
C ASP A 112 -2.10 7.91 5.32
N GLN A 113 -2.56 8.80 4.43
CA GLN A 113 -3.79 9.57 4.61
C GLN A 113 -4.95 8.96 3.81
N LEU A 114 -6.09 8.82 4.48
CA LEU A 114 -7.39 8.59 3.84
C LEU A 114 -8.08 9.92 3.60
N ILE A 115 -8.31 10.27 2.33
CA ILE A 115 -8.98 11.51 1.95
C ILE A 115 -10.39 11.19 1.45
N ILE A 116 -11.40 11.76 2.09
CA ILE A 116 -12.79 11.55 1.74
C ILE A 116 -13.32 12.80 1.02
N LEU A 117 -13.77 12.61 -0.22
CA LEU A 117 -14.45 13.64 -1.01
C LEU A 117 -15.96 13.35 -1.04
N ALA A 118 -16.74 14.24 -0.47
CA ALA A 118 -18.19 14.16 -0.48
C ALA A 118 -18.81 15.30 -1.29
N ALA A 119 -19.83 14.99 -2.08
CA ALA A 119 -20.60 15.97 -2.84
C ALA A 119 -22.01 15.42 -3.11
N ARG A 120 -22.97 16.32 -3.37
CA ARG A 120 -24.30 15.92 -3.85
C ARG A 120 -24.18 15.21 -5.22
N PRO A 121 -25.14 14.36 -5.58
CA PRO A 121 -25.17 13.75 -6.89
C PRO A 121 -25.06 14.80 -8.01
N ALA A 122 -24.38 14.46 -9.10
CA ALA A 122 -24.18 15.29 -10.29
C ALA A 122 -23.36 16.57 -10.13
N VAL A 123 -22.74 16.85 -8.98
CA VAL A 123 -21.87 18.02 -8.76
C VAL A 123 -20.47 17.88 -9.39
N GLY A 124 -20.10 16.69 -9.83
CA GLY A 124 -18.80 16.43 -10.48
C GLY A 124 -17.74 15.80 -9.62
N LYS A 125 -18.12 15.10 -8.52
CA LYS A 125 -17.20 14.37 -7.63
C LYS A 125 -16.20 13.50 -8.39
N THR A 126 -16.70 12.63 -9.28
CA THR A 126 -15.84 11.73 -10.06
C THR A 126 -14.93 12.48 -11.03
N ALA A 127 -15.43 13.53 -11.69
CA ALA A 127 -14.61 14.37 -12.56
C ALA A 127 -13.46 15.04 -11.80
N PHE A 128 -13.71 15.55 -10.61
CA PHE A 128 -12.70 16.17 -9.78
C PHE A 128 -11.60 15.17 -9.37
N VAL A 129 -11.99 13.96 -8.93
CA VAL A 129 -11.02 12.91 -8.56
C VAL A 129 -10.18 12.46 -9.77
N LEU A 130 -10.81 12.31 -10.95
CA LEU A 130 -10.11 11.96 -12.18
C LEU A 130 -9.10 13.05 -12.60
N ASN A 131 -9.45 14.32 -12.45
CA ASN A 131 -8.52 15.42 -12.73
C ASN A 131 -7.31 15.40 -11.77
N ILE A 132 -7.50 15.07 -10.48
CA ILE A 132 -6.38 14.87 -9.57
C ILE A 132 -5.52 13.69 -10.03
N ALA A 133 -6.15 12.55 -10.33
CA ALA A 133 -5.46 11.35 -10.81
C ALA A 133 -4.63 11.65 -12.08
N GLN A 134 -5.20 12.38 -13.03
CA GLN A 134 -4.55 12.80 -14.27
C GLN A 134 -3.39 13.74 -13.99
N ASN A 135 -3.57 14.78 -13.16
CA ASN A 135 -2.48 15.68 -12.77
C ASN A 135 -1.32 14.93 -12.10
N VAL A 136 -1.63 13.99 -11.21
CA VAL A 136 -0.62 13.17 -10.54
C VAL A 136 0.11 12.27 -11.54
N GLY A 137 -0.63 11.62 -12.44
CA GLY A 137 -0.05 10.73 -13.46
C GLY A 137 0.80 11.49 -14.48
N THR A 138 0.29 12.59 -15.04
CA THR A 138 0.94 13.29 -16.15
C THR A 138 1.97 14.33 -15.70
N LYS A 139 1.66 15.14 -14.68
CA LYS A 139 2.54 16.24 -14.24
C LYS A 139 3.55 15.81 -13.19
N GLN A 140 3.19 14.86 -12.32
CA GLN A 140 4.08 14.37 -11.27
C GLN A 140 4.78 13.06 -11.64
N ASN A 141 4.41 12.46 -12.77
CA ASN A 141 4.95 11.18 -13.25
C ASN A 141 4.88 10.07 -12.17
N LYS A 142 3.76 10.01 -11.44
CA LYS A 142 3.50 9.00 -10.42
C LYS A 142 2.40 8.05 -10.88
N SER A 143 2.53 6.79 -10.47
CA SER A 143 1.50 5.78 -10.77
C SER A 143 0.26 6.03 -9.93
N VAL A 144 -0.92 5.95 -10.56
CA VAL A 144 -2.22 6.08 -9.91
C VAL A 144 -3.07 4.86 -10.22
N ALA A 145 -3.65 4.24 -9.20
CA ALA A 145 -4.63 3.18 -9.35
C ALA A 145 -6.04 3.73 -9.07
N VAL A 146 -6.99 3.46 -9.96
CA VAL A 146 -8.38 3.88 -9.82
C VAL A 146 -9.27 2.65 -9.68
N PHE A 147 -10.03 2.59 -8.59
CA PHE A 147 -11.03 1.55 -8.34
C PHE A 147 -12.42 2.17 -8.44
N SER A 148 -13.20 1.77 -9.44
CA SER A 148 -14.54 2.30 -9.67
C SER A 148 -15.58 1.21 -9.53
N LEU A 149 -16.60 1.45 -8.70
CA LEU A 149 -17.75 0.55 -8.51
C LEU A 149 -18.99 0.99 -9.31
N GLU A 150 -18.97 2.21 -9.89
CA GLU A 150 -20.14 2.79 -10.57
C GLU A 150 -19.96 2.89 -12.08
N MET A 151 -18.72 3.14 -12.53
CA MET A 151 -18.44 3.39 -13.96
C MET A 151 -17.38 2.43 -14.49
N GLY A 152 -17.54 1.96 -15.73
CA GLY A 152 -16.55 1.17 -16.44
C GLY A 152 -15.28 1.97 -16.78
N ALA A 153 -14.19 1.24 -17.01
CA ALA A 153 -12.87 1.83 -17.29
C ALA A 153 -12.90 2.73 -18.53
N GLU A 154 -13.59 2.32 -19.58
CA GLU A 154 -13.72 3.07 -20.85
C GLU A 154 -14.34 4.45 -20.60
N SER A 155 -15.45 4.51 -19.84
CA SER A 155 -16.10 5.77 -19.49
C SER A 155 -15.23 6.71 -18.68
N LEU A 156 -14.35 6.18 -17.83
CA LEU A 156 -13.40 6.98 -17.06
C LEU A 156 -12.31 7.54 -17.96
N VAL A 157 -11.79 6.73 -18.88
CA VAL A 157 -10.79 7.15 -19.87
C VAL A 157 -11.34 8.19 -20.81
N ASP A 158 -12.57 8.01 -21.34
CA ASP A 158 -13.23 9.00 -22.21
C ASP A 158 -13.35 10.38 -21.51
N ARG A 159 -13.68 10.39 -20.23
CA ARG A 159 -13.72 11.63 -19.45
C ARG A 159 -12.35 12.28 -19.26
N MET A 160 -11.32 11.47 -19.06
CA MET A 160 -9.94 11.97 -18.97
C MET A 160 -9.49 12.57 -20.30
N LEU A 161 -9.75 11.89 -21.42
CA LEU A 161 -9.45 12.39 -22.75
C LEU A 161 -10.21 13.68 -23.08
N ALA A 162 -11.50 13.75 -22.74
CA ALA A 162 -12.30 14.96 -22.93
C ALA A 162 -11.77 16.14 -22.10
N ALA A 163 -11.24 15.88 -20.91
CA ALA A 163 -10.66 16.93 -20.06
C ALA A 163 -9.29 17.43 -20.58
N GLU A 164 -8.49 16.59 -21.25
CA GLU A 164 -7.20 16.96 -21.83
C GLU A 164 -7.34 17.64 -23.18
N GLY A 165 -8.41 17.31 -23.94
CA GLY A 165 -8.63 17.86 -25.28
C GLY A 165 -9.27 19.26 -25.31
N MET A 166 -9.54 19.85 -24.15
CA MET A 166 -10.00 21.22 -24.00
C MET A 166 -8.86 22.15 -23.59
#